data_92be39c9cfb208764683be5e41a86126
#
_entry.id   92be39c9cfb208764683be5e41a86126
#
_cell.length_a   1.000
_cell.length_b   1.000
_cell.length_c   1.000
_cell.angle_alpha   90.00
_cell.angle_beta   90.00
_cell.angle_gamma   90.00
#
_symmetry.space_group_name_H-M   'P 1'
#
loop_
_entity.id
_entity.type
_entity.pdbx_description
1 polymer ?
#
loop_
_entity_poly.entity_id
_entity_poly.type
_entity_poly.pdbx_seq_one_letter_code
_entity_poly.pdbx_strand_id
1 'polypeptide(L)'
;MILWHYELNTPMGPMRAAFDGRGRLLELVLEAFDPRKTSPLPPKEQREAKRFLDRQIEAYLAGTLRTFTVPLDPQGRASELRIWDTIRTIPYGEFRQPTDLAAWLGLEEDLIVMACAANPIALLIPSHRVVLPGEGPLPRALRELESGHGWKKP
;
A
#
# COMPACT_ATOMS: atom_id res chain seq x y z
N MET A 1 3.28 20.00 -8.31
CA MET A 1 4.25 18.93 -7.99
C MET A 1 4.37 18.00 -9.18
N ILE A 2 5.60 17.69 -9.60
CA ILE A 2 5.84 16.75 -10.69
C ILE A 2 5.90 15.34 -10.11
N LEU A 3 5.13 14.42 -10.70
CA LEU A 3 5.13 13.01 -10.32
C LEU A 3 5.64 12.16 -11.48
N TRP A 4 6.41 11.13 -11.15
CA TRP A 4 6.87 10.11 -12.10
C TRP A 4 6.08 8.83 -11.88
N HIS A 5 5.35 8.41 -12.91
CA HIS A 5 4.50 7.24 -12.89
C HIS A 5 5.20 6.04 -13.54
N TYR A 6 5.10 4.88 -12.89
CA TYR A 6 5.67 3.64 -13.38
C TYR A 6 4.67 2.52 -13.33
N GLU A 7 4.77 1.62 -14.29
CA GLU A 7 4.10 0.34 -14.22
C GLU A 7 5.03 -0.68 -13.54
N LEU A 8 4.45 -1.47 -12.65
CA LEU A 8 5.08 -2.59 -11.98
C LEU A 8 4.34 -3.86 -12.35
N ASN A 9 5.07 -4.90 -12.74
CA ASN A 9 4.48 -6.23 -12.93
C ASN A 9 4.80 -7.06 -11.69
N THR A 10 3.78 -7.36 -10.90
CA THR A 10 3.92 -8.09 -9.64
C THR A 10 3.14 -9.40 -9.69
N PRO A 11 3.46 -10.37 -8.81
CA PRO A 11 2.62 -11.58 -8.67
C PRO A 11 1.16 -11.30 -8.32
N MET A 12 0.85 -10.10 -7.80
CA MET A 12 -0.51 -9.65 -7.53
C MET A 12 -1.23 -9.17 -8.80
N GLY A 13 -0.51 -8.90 -9.86
CA GLY A 13 -0.98 -8.26 -11.08
C GLY A 13 -0.27 -6.94 -11.37
N PRO A 14 -0.69 -6.23 -12.43
CA PRO A 14 -0.08 -4.94 -12.76
C PRO A 14 -0.41 -3.90 -11.69
N MET A 15 0.59 -3.12 -11.31
CA MET A 15 0.45 -2.01 -10.37
C MET A 15 1.03 -0.75 -10.98
N ARG A 16 0.52 0.40 -10.53
CA ARG A 16 1.04 1.71 -10.91
C ARG A 16 1.56 2.41 -9.67
N ALA A 17 2.80 2.87 -9.73
CA ALA A 17 3.43 3.66 -8.68
C ALA A 17 3.64 5.09 -9.15
N ALA A 18 3.53 6.05 -8.22
CA ALA A 18 3.87 7.45 -8.49
C ALA A 18 4.83 7.96 -7.42
N PHE A 19 5.97 8.48 -7.86
CA PHE A 19 7.02 9.06 -7.01
C PHE A 19 7.14 10.55 -7.23
N ASP A 20 7.52 11.29 -6.19
CA ASP A 20 7.88 12.70 -6.31
C ASP A 20 9.36 12.88 -6.70
N GLY A 21 9.80 14.13 -6.82
CA GLY A 21 11.18 14.45 -7.20
C GLY A 21 12.24 14.04 -6.19
N ARG A 22 11.84 13.62 -4.98
CA ARG A 22 12.74 13.12 -3.93
C ARG A 22 12.74 11.61 -3.80
N GLY A 23 12.04 10.91 -4.70
CA GLY A 23 11.92 9.45 -4.64
C GLY A 23 10.97 8.95 -3.57
N ARG A 24 10.08 9.80 -3.03
CA ARG A 24 9.05 9.38 -2.10
C ARG A 24 7.84 8.85 -2.85
N LEU A 25 7.25 7.78 -2.35
CA LEU A 25 6.09 7.16 -2.97
C LEU A 25 4.80 7.83 -2.50
N LEU A 26 4.01 8.33 -3.44
CA LEU A 26 2.71 8.95 -3.17
C LEU A 26 1.54 8.04 -3.48
N GLU A 27 1.71 7.18 -4.49
CA GLU A 27 0.67 6.24 -4.91
C GLU A 27 1.26 4.88 -5.25
N LEU A 28 0.53 3.84 -4.89
CA LEU A 28 0.76 2.47 -5.36
C LEU A 28 -0.61 1.82 -5.45
N VAL A 29 -1.09 1.59 -6.66
CA VAL A 29 -2.44 1.07 -6.91
C VAL A 29 -2.40 -0.13 -7.82
N LEU A 30 -3.31 -1.08 -7.59
CA LEU A 30 -3.47 -2.27 -8.43
C LEU A 30 -4.33 -1.86 -9.63
N GLU A 31 -3.68 -1.42 -10.69
CA GLU A 31 -4.30 -0.89 -11.89
C GLU A 31 -3.58 -1.40 -13.14
N ALA A 32 -4.34 -1.66 -14.19
CA ALA A 32 -3.78 -1.96 -15.49
C ALA A 32 -3.04 -0.74 -16.07
N PHE A 33 -2.06 -1.01 -16.93
CA PHE A 33 -1.27 0.03 -17.59
C PHE A 33 -2.15 0.99 -18.38
N ASP A 34 -1.92 2.28 -18.18
CA ASP A 34 -2.55 3.34 -18.96
C ASP A 34 -1.44 4.19 -19.60
N PRO A 35 -1.25 4.10 -20.93
CA PRO A 35 -0.20 4.87 -21.63
C PRO A 35 -0.27 6.37 -21.40
N ARG A 36 -1.47 6.91 -21.09
CA ARG A 36 -1.66 8.34 -20.86
C ARG A 36 -1.06 8.82 -19.54
N LYS A 37 -0.80 7.89 -18.61
CA LYS A 37 -0.25 8.17 -17.28
C LYS A 37 1.25 7.89 -17.18
N THR A 38 1.89 7.52 -18.27
CA THR A 38 3.33 7.29 -18.27
C THR A 38 4.09 8.62 -18.31
N SER A 39 5.14 8.69 -17.53
CA SER A 39 6.06 9.80 -17.55
C SER A 39 7.15 9.58 -18.59
N PRO A 40 7.77 10.65 -19.13
CA PRO A 40 8.99 10.51 -19.90
C PRO A 40 10.08 9.86 -19.06
N LEU A 41 11.19 9.43 -19.70
CA LEU A 41 12.29 8.75 -19.01
C LEU A 41 12.70 9.54 -17.75
N PRO A 42 12.57 8.95 -16.57
CA PRO A 42 12.79 9.69 -15.34
C PRO A 42 14.27 9.82 -15.01
N PRO A 43 14.65 10.78 -14.15
CA PRO A 43 15.98 10.89 -13.59
C PRO A 43 16.40 9.59 -12.89
N LYS A 44 17.72 9.44 -12.72
CA LYS A 44 18.33 8.25 -12.11
C LYS A 44 17.74 7.92 -10.72
N GLU A 45 17.51 8.95 -9.89
CA GLU A 45 17.01 8.79 -8.52
C GLU A 45 15.64 8.11 -8.49
N GLN A 46 14.74 8.49 -9.39
CA GLN A 46 13.41 7.89 -9.47
C GLN A 46 13.46 6.46 -10.02
N ARG A 47 14.38 6.16 -10.93
CA ARG A 47 14.59 4.80 -11.42
C ARG A 47 15.11 3.88 -10.32
N GLU A 48 15.99 4.39 -9.45
CA GLU A 48 16.48 3.66 -8.29
C GLU A 48 15.38 3.43 -7.27
N ALA A 49 14.54 4.44 -7.02
CA ALA A 49 13.37 4.32 -6.15
C ALA A 49 12.40 3.25 -6.65
N LYS A 50 12.15 3.19 -7.95
CA LYS A 50 11.31 2.15 -8.56
C LYS A 50 11.89 0.76 -8.36
N ARG A 51 13.20 0.58 -8.61
CA ARG A 51 13.86 -0.72 -8.41
C ARG A 51 13.81 -1.17 -6.96
N PHE A 52 13.99 -0.23 -6.04
CA PHE A 52 13.92 -0.50 -4.62
C PHE A 52 12.52 -0.98 -4.22
N LEU A 53 11.49 -0.30 -4.72
CA LEU A 53 10.09 -0.70 -4.52
C LEU A 53 9.82 -2.09 -5.09
N ASP A 54 10.25 -2.35 -6.33
CA ASP A 54 10.09 -3.65 -6.99
C ASP A 54 10.67 -4.77 -6.13
N ARG A 55 11.90 -4.60 -5.65
CA ARG A 55 12.57 -5.61 -4.83
C ARG A 55 11.86 -5.85 -3.52
N GLN A 56 11.35 -4.79 -2.89
CA GLN A 56 10.62 -4.93 -1.63
C GLN A 56 9.28 -5.64 -1.81
N ILE A 57 8.54 -5.34 -2.87
CA ILE A 57 7.29 -6.04 -3.17
C ILE A 57 7.56 -7.52 -3.45
N GLU A 58 8.57 -7.85 -4.26
CA GLU A 58 8.95 -9.24 -4.52
C GLU A 58 9.30 -9.99 -3.23
N ALA A 59 10.13 -9.38 -2.39
CA ALA A 59 10.55 -9.99 -1.13
C ALA A 59 9.38 -10.18 -0.16
N TYR A 60 8.47 -9.21 -0.10
CA TYR A 60 7.27 -9.32 0.72
C TYR A 60 6.37 -10.49 0.25
N LEU A 61 6.10 -10.58 -1.03
CA LEU A 61 5.27 -11.67 -1.57
C LEU A 61 5.95 -13.04 -1.48
N ALA A 62 7.29 -13.06 -1.48
CA ALA A 62 8.07 -14.28 -1.24
C ALA A 62 8.11 -14.68 0.24
N GLY A 63 7.59 -13.86 1.14
CA GLY A 63 7.58 -14.11 2.58
C GLY A 63 8.90 -13.79 3.29
N THR A 64 9.82 -13.09 2.63
CA THR A 64 11.15 -12.79 3.17
C THR A 64 11.28 -11.36 3.71
N LEU A 65 10.35 -10.47 3.40
CA LEU A 65 10.32 -9.09 3.90
C LEU A 65 9.05 -8.87 4.71
N ARG A 66 9.20 -8.35 5.92
CA ARG A 66 8.06 -8.05 6.81
C ARG A 66 7.76 -6.55 6.94
N THR A 67 8.77 -5.71 6.72
CA THR A 67 8.66 -4.26 6.89
C THR A 67 9.19 -3.57 5.65
N PHE A 68 8.34 -2.73 5.04
CA PHE A 68 8.76 -1.88 3.93
C PHE A 68 9.52 -0.66 4.45
N THR A 69 10.58 -0.27 3.73
CA THR A 69 11.40 0.91 4.08
C THR A 69 11.39 1.99 2.99
N VAL A 70 10.59 1.81 1.94
CA VAL A 70 10.37 2.84 0.92
C VAL A 70 9.79 4.07 1.58
N PRO A 71 10.36 5.27 1.37
CA PRO A 71 9.80 6.50 1.93
C PRO A 71 8.42 6.79 1.33
N LEU A 72 7.44 7.08 2.17
CA LEU A 72 6.07 7.36 1.78
C LEU A 72 5.71 8.82 2.02
N ASP A 73 4.92 9.38 1.12
CA ASP A 73 4.31 10.71 1.30
C ASP A 73 2.85 10.69 0.81
N PRO A 74 1.98 9.92 1.47
CA PRO A 74 0.58 9.86 1.07
C PRO A 74 -0.09 11.22 1.22
N GLN A 75 -0.94 11.56 0.25
CA GLN A 75 -1.71 12.79 0.25
C GLN A 75 -3.16 12.48 0.64
N GLY A 76 -3.71 13.24 1.57
CA GLY A 76 -5.08 13.04 2.03
C GLY A 76 -5.49 14.08 3.05
N ARG A 77 -6.70 13.93 3.58
CA ARG A 77 -7.22 14.78 4.64
C ARG A 77 -6.51 14.47 5.95
N ALA A 78 -6.55 15.39 6.91
CA ALA A 78 -5.91 15.20 8.21
C ALA A 78 -6.38 13.93 8.92
N SER A 79 -7.67 13.62 8.88
CA SER A 79 -8.23 12.39 9.47
C SER A 79 -7.72 11.13 8.75
N GLU A 80 -7.63 11.17 7.43
CA GLU A 80 -7.09 10.05 6.64
C GLU A 80 -5.62 9.80 6.96
N LEU A 81 -4.81 10.85 7.01
CA LEU A 81 -3.39 10.73 7.36
C LEU A 81 -3.18 10.11 8.74
N ARG A 82 -3.98 10.51 9.74
CA ARG A 82 -3.94 9.92 11.08
C ARG A 82 -4.31 8.44 11.07
N ILE A 83 -5.33 8.07 10.31
CA ILE A 83 -5.78 6.68 10.19
C ILE A 83 -4.70 5.84 9.51
N TRP A 84 -4.14 6.32 8.40
CA TRP A 84 -3.08 5.59 7.69
C TRP A 84 -1.82 5.43 8.53
N ASP A 85 -1.42 6.46 9.28
CA ASP A 85 -0.29 6.35 10.22
C ASP A 85 -0.54 5.27 11.26
N THR A 86 -1.76 5.20 11.80
CA THR A 86 -2.14 4.18 12.78
C THR A 86 -2.15 2.78 12.15
N ILE A 87 -2.67 2.63 10.94
CA ILE A 87 -2.66 1.36 10.20
C ILE A 87 -1.22 0.85 10.02
N ARG A 88 -0.29 1.75 9.73
CA ARG A 88 1.14 1.39 9.57
C ARG A 88 1.78 0.84 10.84
N THR A 89 1.20 1.08 12.00
CA THR A 89 1.70 0.54 13.27
C THR A 89 1.21 -0.88 13.55
N ILE A 90 0.25 -1.40 12.79
CA ILE A 90 -0.21 -2.78 12.95
C ILE A 90 0.91 -3.73 12.50
N PRO A 91 1.42 -4.60 13.39
CA PRO A 91 2.54 -5.47 13.06
C PRO A 91 2.21 -6.49 11.97
N TYR A 92 3.24 -6.91 11.25
CA TYR A 92 3.15 -8.03 10.30
C TYR A 92 2.56 -9.27 11.00
N GLY A 93 1.60 -9.90 10.35
CA GLY A 93 0.94 -11.10 10.87
C GLY A 93 -0.20 -10.83 11.85
N GLU A 94 -0.45 -9.58 12.19
CA GLU A 94 -1.55 -9.17 13.06
C GLU A 94 -2.63 -8.45 12.25
N PHE A 95 -3.83 -8.39 12.80
CA PHE A 95 -4.94 -7.65 12.20
C PHE A 95 -5.78 -7.00 13.27
N ARG A 96 -6.58 -6.01 12.87
CA ARG A 96 -7.47 -5.24 13.75
C ARG A 96 -8.84 -5.10 13.11
N GLN A 97 -9.85 -4.90 13.93
CA GLN A 97 -11.18 -4.53 13.46
C GLN A 97 -11.28 -3.02 13.29
N PRO A 98 -12.15 -2.50 12.41
CA PRO A 98 -12.36 -1.05 12.30
C PRO A 98 -12.76 -0.40 13.62
N THR A 99 -13.51 -1.12 14.45
CA THR A 99 -13.92 -0.65 15.79
C THR A 99 -12.74 -0.43 16.72
N ASP A 100 -11.67 -1.23 16.60
CA ASP A 100 -10.46 -1.07 17.42
C ASP A 100 -9.76 0.25 17.11
N LEU A 101 -9.61 0.58 15.84
CA LEU A 101 -8.99 1.84 15.41
C LEU A 101 -9.88 3.04 15.74
N ALA A 102 -11.18 2.90 15.55
CA ALA A 102 -12.16 3.94 15.88
C ALA A 102 -12.10 4.32 17.35
N ALA A 103 -12.10 3.33 18.24
CA ALA A 103 -11.99 3.55 19.67
C ALA A 103 -10.64 4.20 20.05
N TRP A 104 -9.58 3.74 19.45
CA TRP A 104 -8.21 4.23 19.71
C TRP A 104 -8.03 5.68 19.27
N LEU A 105 -8.56 6.04 18.10
CA LEU A 105 -8.41 7.38 17.53
C LEU A 105 -9.50 8.36 17.95
N GLY A 106 -10.56 7.88 18.59
CA GLY A 106 -11.71 8.72 18.90
C GLY A 106 -12.48 9.18 17.67
N LEU A 107 -12.56 8.32 16.66
CA LEU A 107 -13.23 8.58 15.39
C LEU A 107 -14.40 7.62 15.16
N GLU A 108 -15.33 8.01 14.29
CA GLU A 108 -16.40 7.12 13.85
C GLU A 108 -15.83 5.95 13.03
N GLU A 109 -16.43 4.77 13.20
CA GLU A 109 -16.01 3.56 12.47
C GLU A 109 -16.06 3.75 10.94
N ASP A 110 -17.07 4.45 10.43
CA ASP A 110 -17.23 4.72 9.02
C ASP A 110 -16.03 5.47 8.42
N LEU A 111 -15.41 6.37 9.20
CA LEU A 111 -14.21 7.07 8.74
C LEU A 111 -13.02 6.11 8.57
N ILE A 112 -12.92 5.09 9.42
CA ILE A 112 -11.87 4.06 9.30
C ILE A 112 -12.08 3.27 8.01
N VAL A 113 -13.31 2.81 7.78
CA VAL A 113 -13.65 2.05 6.57
C VAL A 113 -13.38 2.87 5.31
N MET A 114 -13.81 4.14 5.30
CA MET A 114 -13.60 5.04 4.16
C MET A 114 -12.11 5.30 3.91
N ALA A 115 -11.31 5.50 4.96
CA ALA A 115 -9.88 5.73 4.82
C ALA A 115 -9.16 4.48 4.28
N CYS A 116 -9.56 3.29 4.68
CA CYS A 116 -9.03 2.05 4.11
C CYS A 116 -9.35 1.94 2.62
N ALA A 117 -10.57 2.28 2.21
CA ALA A 117 -10.98 2.27 0.81
C ALA A 117 -10.24 3.33 -0.02
N ALA A 118 -9.88 4.45 0.60
CA ALA A 118 -9.17 5.56 -0.04
C ALA A 118 -7.64 5.43 0.06
N ASN A 119 -7.11 4.32 0.59
CA ASN A 119 -5.67 4.12 0.76
C ASN A 119 -4.93 4.31 -0.58
N PRO A 120 -4.05 5.32 -0.68
CA PRO A 120 -3.36 5.61 -1.94
C PRO A 120 -2.13 4.71 -2.18
N ILE A 121 -1.65 4.01 -1.16
CA ILE A 121 -0.42 3.22 -1.24
C ILE A 121 -0.69 1.80 -0.72
N ALA A 122 -1.24 0.97 -1.59
CA ALA A 122 -1.54 -0.43 -1.26
C ALA A 122 -0.30 -1.17 -0.74
N LEU A 123 -0.45 -2.13 0.11
CA LEU A 123 0.59 -2.92 0.78
C LEU A 123 1.40 -2.15 1.82
N LEU A 124 1.98 -1.01 1.47
CA LEU A 124 2.90 -0.26 2.32
C LEU A 124 2.15 0.50 3.42
N ILE A 125 0.93 0.96 3.11
CA ILE A 125 -0.07 1.28 4.13
C ILE A 125 -0.96 0.04 4.21
N PRO A 126 -0.76 -0.82 5.22
CA PRO A 126 -1.31 -2.17 5.19
C PRO A 126 -2.79 -2.23 5.59
N SER A 127 -3.65 -1.61 4.78
CA SER A 127 -5.10 -1.62 5.03
C SER A 127 -5.70 -3.04 5.01
N HIS A 128 -5.02 -4.02 4.41
CA HIS A 128 -5.41 -5.43 4.51
C HIS A 128 -5.31 -5.99 5.93
N ARG A 129 -4.59 -5.32 6.85
CA ARG A 129 -4.54 -5.69 8.28
C ARG A 129 -5.72 -5.15 9.06
N VAL A 130 -6.60 -4.39 8.43
CA VAL A 130 -7.91 -4.00 8.98
C VAL A 130 -8.97 -4.86 8.29
N VAL A 131 -9.70 -5.65 9.08
CA VAL A 131 -10.70 -6.58 8.53
C VAL A 131 -11.99 -5.82 8.24
N LEU A 132 -12.24 -5.53 6.96
CA LEU A 132 -13.39 -4.74 6.53
C LEU A 132 -14.60 -5.64 6.22
N PRO A 133 -15.82 -5.15 6.50
CA PRO A 133 -17.02 -5.86 6.07
C PRO A 133 -17.10 -5.87 4.53
N GLY A 134 -17.41 -7.04 3.96
CA GLY A 134 -17.56 -7.18 2.51
C GLY A 134 -16.28 -7.03 1.71
N GLU A 135 -15.11 -7.20 2.33
CA GLU A 135 -13.83 -7.12 1.63
C GLU A 135 -13.71 -8.18 0.53
N GLY A 136 -12.99 -7.85 -0.54
CA GLY A 136 -12.68 -8.80 -1.60
C GLY A 136 -11.64 -9.86 -1.18
N PRO A 137 -11.25 -10.75 -2.10
CA PRO A 137 -10.34 -11.87 -1.77
C PRO A 137 -8.89 -11.46 -1.53
N LEU A 138 -8.43 -10.32 -2.07
CA LEU A 138 -7.03 -9.89 -1.95
C LEU A 138 -6.60 -9.61 -0.51
N PRO A 139 -7.36 -8.84 0.31
CA PRO A 139 -6.96 -8.62 1.70
C PRO A 139 -6.77 -9.92 2.49
N ARG A 140 -7.65 -10.89 2.30
CA ARG A 140 -7.54 -12.21 2.94
C ARG A 140 -6.28 -12.94 2.48
N ALA A 141 -5.99 -12.94 1.17
CA ALA A 141 -4.79 -13.58 0.64
C ALA A 141 -3.51 -12.98 1.22
N LEU A 142 -3.48 -11.67 1.43
CA LEU A 142 -2.35 -11.00 2.06
C LEU A 142 -2.22 -11.35 3.54
N ARG A 143 -3.32 -11.44 4.28
CA ARG A 143 -3.28 -11.89 5.68
C ARG A 143 -2.82 -13.35 5.79
N GLU A 144 -3.23 -14.21 4.87
CA GLU A 144 -2.78 -15.60 4.80
C GLU A 144 -1.28 -15.71 4.53
N LEU A 145 -0.77 -14.89 3.60
CA LEU A 145 0.67 -14.76 3.36
C LEU A 145 1.40 -14.41 4.66
N GLU A 146 0.92 -13.40 5.37
CA GLU A 146 1.54 -12.94 6.62
C GLU A 146 1.44 -13.96 7.75
N SER A 147 0.49 -14.88 7.67
CA SER A 147 0.33 -15.99 8.62
C SER A 147 1.22 -17.20 8.29
N GLY A 148 2.05 -17.10 7.28
CA GLY A 148 2.98 -18.17 6.90
C GLY A 148 2.44 -19.17 5.88
N HIS A 149 1.26 -18.93 5.27
CA HIS A 149 0.67 -19.82 4.28
C HIS A 149 1.18 -19.59 2.84
N GLY A 150 2.07 -18.63 2.64
CA GLY A 150 2.60 -18.26 1.34
C GLY A 150 1.63 -17.45 0.48
N TRP A 151 2.16 -16.84 -0.56
CA TRP A 151 1.37 -16.08 -1.51
C TRP A 151 0.61 -17.01 -2.45
N LYS A 152 -0.71 -16.83 -2.47
CA LYS A 152 -1.60 -17.51 -3.43
C LYS A 152 -2.46 -16.43 -4.07
N LYS A 153 -2.31 -16.23 -5.38
CA LYS A 153 -3.10 -15.24 -6.11
C LYS A 153 -4.57 -15.62 -6.02
N PRO A 154 -5.40 -14.72 -5.50
CA PRO A 154 -6.83 -14.97 -5.39
C PRO A 154 -7.54 -14.98 -6.75
#